data_2e8d96f73576bdee77889657bc9f6fc7
#
_entry.id   2e8d96f73576bdee77889657bc9f6fc7
#
_cell.length_a   1.000
_cell.length_b   1.000
_cell.length_c   1.000
_cell.angle_alpha   90.00
_cell.angle_beta   90.00
_cell.angle_gamma   90.00
#
_symmetry.space_group_name_H-M   'P 1'
#
loop_
_entity.id
_entity.type
_entity.pdbx_description
1 polymer ?
#
loop_
_entity_poly.entity_id
_entity_poly.type
_entity_poly.pdbx_seq_one_letter_code
_entity_poly.pdbx_strand_id
1 'polypeptide(L)'
;MTRPDKALPGSPRKARKPASLPKSDGDAGVQAYIASMEPWQAAIAKRVDALVVKHVPGVRKAVRWHSPMYGVEGQGWFLAFRGFQHHVKLSFFKGTSLKPVPPSGEFRDVRSLDVRESDKLDEKQLATWIEQAASIPGWDGGSPR
;
A
#
# COMPACT_ATOMS: atom_id res chain seq x y z
N MET A 1 -10.33 3.77 17.98
CA MET A 1 -10.54 3.85 17.62
C MET A 1 -10.51 4.01 17.31
N THR A 2 -10.05 4.02 17.25
CA THR A 2 -10.12 4.16 16.70
C THR A 2 -9.97 4.28 16.40
N ARG A 3 -9.62 4.16 16.34
CA ARG A 3 -9.54 4.28 15.73
C ARG A 3 -9.29 4.56 15.52
N PRO A 4 -8.96 4.55 15.56
CA PRO A 4 -8.67 4.89 15.04
C PRO A 4 -8.43 5.33 15.01
N ASP A 5 -8.12 5.30 15.02
CA ASP A 5 -7.96 5.58 14.81
C ASP A 5 -7.82 5.49 15.06
N LYS A 6 -7.62 5.15 15.22
CA LYS A 6 -7.61 4.98 15.18
C LYS A 6 -7.33 4.67 15.32
N ALA A 7 -6.93 4.38 15.38
CA ALA A 7 -6.67 4.12 15.36
C ALA A 7 -6.17 3.71 15.66
N LEU A 8 -5.76 3.45 15.51
CA LEU A 8 -5.27 3.17 15.63
C LEU A 8 -4.72 3.12 16.19
N PRO A 9 -4.45 2.81 16.56
CA PRO A 9 -3.82 2.93 17.08
C PRO A 9 -3.25 3.22 17.27
N GLY A 10 -3.17 3.15 17.27
CA GLY A 10 -2.79 3.47 17.27
C GLY A 10 -2.29 3.90 17.41
N SER A 11 -2.11 3.98 17.18
CA SER A 11 -1.70 4.52 17.06
C SER A 11 -1.21 5.04 17.36
N PRO A 12 -1.12 5.14 17.72
CA PRO A 12 -0.62 5.84 17.78
C PRO A 12 -0.17 6.73 18.02
N ARG A 13 -0.47 7.22 17.86
CA ARG A 13 -0.11 8.05 17.67
C ARG A 13 0.66 8.72 18.11
N LYS A 14 0.95 8.85 18.22
CA LYS A 14 1.75 9.45 18.52
C LYS A 14 2.44 10.10 18.12
N ALA A 15 2.46 10.52 17.85
CA ALA A 15 3.06 11.20 17.31
C ALA A 15 4.05 11.20 16.84
N ARG A 16 4.14 11.19 16.34
CA ARG A 16 4.98 11.13 15.87
C ARG A 16 5.74 11.73 15.15
N LYS A 17 6.31 11.67 15.04
CA LYS A 17 7.09 12.40 14.28
C LYS A 17 7.46 11.77 13.01
N PRO A 18 7.16 12.44 11.88
CA PRO A 18 7.34 11.82 10.58
C PRO A 18 8.79 11.48 10.27
N ALA A 19 9.69 12.26 10.80
CA ALA A 19 11.09 12.04 10.50
C ALA A 19 11.58 10.69 11.00
N SER A 20 10.81 10.07 11.90
CA SER A 20 11.21 8.77 12.39
C SER A 20 10.82 7.63 11.49
N LEU A 21 10.17 7.92 10.38
CA LEU A 21 9.68 6.88 9.49
C LEU A 21 10.74 5.94 8.96
N PRO A 22 11.97 6.37 8.71
CA PRO A 22 12.97 5.40 8.28
C PRO A 22 13.15 4.24 9.24
N LYS A 23 12.79 4.46 10.50
CA LYS A 23 12.91 3.39 11.48
C LYS A 23 11.77 2.40 11.43
N SER A 24 10.72 2.71 10.69
CA SER A 24 9.62 1.77 10.47
C SER A 24 9.72 1.10 9.13
N ASP A 25 10.85 1.25 8.44
CA ASP A 25 11.07 0.51 7.22
C ASP A 25 11.21 -0.97 7.54
N GLY A 26 10.69 -1.77 6.64
CA GLY A 26 10.77 -3.21 6.77
C GLY A 26 9.41 -3.84 6.99
N ASP A 27 9.44 -5.15 7.09
CA ASP A 27 8.22 -5.95 7.12
C ASP A 27 7.44 -5.80 8.42
N ALA A 28 8.13 -5.58 9.54
CA ALA A 28 7.45 -5.58 10.83
C ALA A 28 6.35 -4.53 10.93
N GLY A 29 6.59 -3.34 10.40
CA GLY A 29 5.60 -2.27 10.42
C GLY A 29 4.38 -2.62 9.57
N VAL A 30 4.62 -3.24 8.42
CA VAL A 30 3.54 -3.66 7.54
C VAL A 30 2.69 -4.73 8.23
N GLN A 31 3.32 -5.71 8.85
CA GLN A 31 2.58 -6.76 9.53
C GLN A 31 1.78 -6.21 10.73
N ALA A 32 2.35 -5.25 11.45
CA ALA A 32 1.62 -4.61 12.54
C ALA A 32 0.39 -3.85 12.02
N TYR A 33 0.53 -3.17 10.91
CA TYR A 33 -0.61 -2.49 10.29
C TYR A 33 -1.70 -3.50 9.93
N ILE A 34 -1.31 -4.58 9.26
CA ILE A 34 -2.28 -5.61 8.84
C ILE A 34 -2.99 -6.19 10.07
N ALA A 35 -2.25 -6.43 11.16
CA ALA A 35 -2.83 -7.00 12.37
C ALA A 35 -3.87 -6.07 13.00
N SER A 36 -3.79 -4.77 12.73
CA SER A 36 -4.73 -3.80 13.28
C SER A 36 -5.99 -3.62 12.44
N MET A 37 -6.04 -4.24 11.26
CA MET A 37 -7.18 -4.08 10.35
C MET A 37 -8.35 -4.97 10.76
N GLU A 38 -9.54 -4.63 10.26
CA GLU A 38 -10.68 -5.55 10.37
C GLU A 38 -10.32 -6.87 9.72
N PRO A 39 -10.87 -8.01 10.23
CA PRO A 39 -10.48 -9.32 9.70
C PRO A 39 -10.59 -9.45 8.18
N TRP A 40 -11.67 -8.95 7.58
CA TRP A 40 -11.82 -9.08 6.13
C TRP A 40 -10.81 -8.22 5.38
N GLN A 41 -10.48 -7.04 5.93
CA GLN A 41 -9.45 -6.19 5.34
C GLN A 41 -8.08 -6.82 5.48
N ALA A 42 -7.81 -7.39 6.64
CA ALA A 42 -6.53 -8.05 6.88
C ALA A 42 -6.33 -9.21 5.91
N ALA A 43 -7.39 -9.94 5.61
CA ALA A 43 -7.30 -11.04 4.65
C ALA A 43 -6.89 -10.54 3.26
N ILE A 44 -7.48 -9.43 2.82
CA ILE A 44 -7.10 -8.81 1.55
C ILE A 44 -5.65 -8.35 1.59
N ALA A 45 -5.29 -7.65 2.66
CA ALA A 45 -3.94 -7.10 2.79
C ALA A 45 -2.87 -8.20 2.80
N LYS A 46 -3.16 -9.33 3.45
CA LYS A 46 -2.22 -10.45 3.46
C LYS A 46 -2.01 -11.01 2.06
N ARG A 47 -3.09 -11.08 1.26
CA ARG A 47 -2.93 -11.55 -0.13
C ARG A 47 -2.13 -10.56 -0.95
N VAL A 48 -2.38 -9.26 -0.79
CA VAL A 48 -1.61 -8.25 -1.49
C VAL A 48 -0.13 -8.35 -1.12
N ASP A 49 0.16 -8.43 0.17
CA ASP A 49 1.53 -8.54 0.64
C ASP A 49 2.22 -9.78 0.07
N ALA A 50 1.54 -10.91 0.08
CA ALA A 50 2.11 -12.15 -0.44
C ALA A 50 2.40 -12.04 -1.94
N LEU A 51 1.50 -11.42 -2.70
CA LEU A 51 1.72 -11.23 -4.13
C LEU A 51 2.90 -10.31 -4.40
N VAL A 52 3.02 -9.24 -3.63
CA VAL A 52 4.15 -8.32 -3.80
C VAL A 52 5.47 -9.05 -3.52
N VAL A 53 5.53 -9.78 -2.42
CA VAL A 53 6.76 -10.49 -2.06
C VAL A 53 7.12 -11.52 -3.13
N LYS A 54 6.11 -12.23 -3.65
CA LYS A 54 6.35 -13.25 -4.66
C LYS A 54 6.84 -12.66 -5.98
N HIS A 55 6.27 -11.54 -6.40
CA HIS A 55 6.51 -11.00 -7.74
C HIS A 55 7.60 -9.93 -7.79
N VAL A 56 8.04 -9.43 -6.63
CA VAL A 56 9.08 -8.40 -6.58
C VAL A 56 10.14 -8.85 -5.58
N PRO A 57 11.06 -9.72 -6.00
CA PRO A 57 12.13 -10.16 -5.11
C PRO A 57 12.93 -8.95 -4.60
N GLY A 58 13.21 -8.93 -3.31
CA GLY A 58 13.94 -7.83 -2.71
C GLY A 58 13.12 -6.56 -2.49
N VAL A 59 11.80 -6.67 -2.55
CA VAL A 59 10.93 -5.50 -2.36
C VAL A 59 11.23 -4.81 -1.04
N ARG A 60 11.25 -3.47 -1.07
CA ARG A 60 11.37 -2.64 0.12
C ARG A 60 9.98 -2.36 0.67
N LYS A 61 9.85 -2.36 1.99
CA LYS A 61 8.57 -2.08 2.66
C LYS A 61 8.75 -1.01 3.71
N ALA A 62 7.71 -0.22 3.92
CA ALA A 62 7.68 0.80 4.97
C ALA A 62 6.23 1.10 5.30
N VAL A 63 6.00 1.78 6.41
CA VAL A 63 4.70 2.37 6.72
C VAL A 63 4.92 3.87 6.83
N ARG A 64 4.24 4.63 6.00
CA ARG A 64 4.33 6.09 5.98
C ARG A 64 2.95 6.68 5.80
N TRP A 65 2.69 7.75 6.52
CA TRP A 65 1.39 8.43 6.43
C TRP A 65 0.24 7.43 6.59
N HIS A 66 0.40 6.51 7.56
CA HIS A 66 -0.63 5.52 7.90
C HIS A 66 -0.93 4.53 6.77
N SER A 67 0.04 4.30 5.89
CA SER A 67 -0.15 3.37 4.78
C SER A 67 1.08 2.51 4.59
N PRO A 68 0.93 1.20 4.54
CA PRO A 68 2.02 0.34 4.09
C PRO A 68 2.39 0.67 2.66
N MET A 69 3.68 0.70 2.39
CA MET A 69 4.20 1.06 1.08
C MET A 69 5.22 0.03 0.63
N TYR A 70 5.26 -0.18 -0.68
CA TYR A 70 6.16 -1.11 -1.32
C TYR A 70 6.97 -0.39 -2.38
N GLY A 71 8.26 -0.67 -2.42
CA GLY A 71 9.15 0.00 -3.37
C GLY A 71 10.30 -0.89 -3.81
N VAL A 72 11.07 -0.34 -4.74
CA VAL A 72 12.26 -1.00 -5.28
C VAL A 72 13.44 -0.08 -5.05
N GLU A 73 14.51 -0.65 -4.50
CA GLU A 73 15.72 0.12 -4.24
C GLU A 73 16.16 0.84 -5.51
N GLY A 74 16.37 2.15 -5.39
CA GLY A 74 16.80 2.96 -6.52
C GLY A 74 15.69 3.42 -7.45
N GLN A 75 14.47 2.90 -7.30
CA GLN A 75 13.36 3.30 -8.14
C GLN A 75 12.24 4.01 -7.39
N GLY A 76 12.14 3.82 -6.07
CA GLY A 76 11.11 4.46 -5.26
C GLY A 76 9.90 3.58 -5.02
N TRP A 77 8.85 4.21 -4.52
CA TRP A 77 7.65 3.50 -4.09
C TRP A 77 6.69 3.30 -5.24
N PHE A 78 6.13 2.10 -5.38
CA PHE A 78 5.21 1.82 -6.49
C PHE A 78 3.78 1.54 -6.03
N LEU A 79 3.59 1.10 -4.80
CA LEU A 79 2.28 0.68 -4.33
C LEU A 79 2.12 1.04 -2.85
N ALA A 80 0.93 1.46 -2.47
CA ALA A 80 0.54 1.61 -1.07
C ALA A 80 -0.85 1.07 -0.90
N PHE A 81 -1.21 0.66 0.34
CA PHE A 81 -2.61 0.35 0.60
C PHE A 81 -3.03 0.97 1.92
N ARG A 82 -4.34 1.10 2.07
CA ARG A 82 -4.90 1.67 3.29
C ARG A 82 -6.30 1.14 3.50
N GLY A 83 -6.63 0.81 4.75
CA GLY A 83 -7.97 0.39 5.10
C GLY A 83 -8.85 1.60 5.38
N PHE A 84 -10.03 1.60 4.79
CA PHE A 84 -11.09 2.55 5.07
C PHE A 84 -12.27 1.80 5.65
N GLN A 85 -13.35 2.49 5.97
CA GLN A 85 -14.47 1.84 6.65
C GLN A 85 -15.07 0.71 5.82
N HIS A 86 -15.19 0.90 4.51
CA HIS A 86 -15.91 -0.06 3.66
C HIS A 86 -15.06 -0.68 2.58
N HIS A 87 -13.77 -0.37 2.52
CA HIS A 87 -12.90 -0.93 1.48
C HIS A 87 -11.44 -0.83 1.88
N VAL A 88 -10.62 -1.58 1.16
CA VAL A 88 -9.17 -1.42 1.18
C VAL A 88 -8.80 -0.77 -0.14
N LYS A 89 -8.10 0.36 -0.08
CA LYS A 89 -7.65 1.05 -1.28
C LYS A 89 -6.21 0.64 -1.59
N LEU A 90 -6.00 0.16 -2.81
CA LEU A 90 -4.68 -0.17 -3.32
C LEU A 90 -4.30 0.93 -4.31
N SER A 91 -3.24 1.68 -4.02
CA SER A 91 -2.86 2.84 -4.83
C SER A 91 -1.52 2.60 -5.49
N PHE A 92 -1.50 2.71 -6.82
CA PHE A 92 -0.27 2.62 -7.60
C PHE A 92 0.18 4.03 -7.93
N PHE A 93 1.38 4.40 -7.50
CA PHE A 93 1.85 5.79 -7.64
C PHE A 93 2.02 6.21 -9.10
N LYS A 94 2.31 5.29 -9.98
CA LYS A 94 2.38 5.55 -11.42
C LYS A 94 1.32 4.76 -12.16
N GLY A 95 0.12 4.77 -11.61
CA GLY A 95 -0.98 3.95 -12.10
C GLY A 95 -1.37 4.22 -13.54
N THR A 96 -1.18 5.47 -14.02
CA THR A 96 -1.51 5.79 -15.41
C THR A 96 -0.63 5.05 -16.41
N SER A 97 0.50 4.52 -15.96
CA SER A 97 1.40 3.76 -16.85
C SER A 97 1.08 2.27 -16.87
N LEU A 98 0.13 1.83 -16.08
CA LEU A 98 -0.22 0.41 -16.02
C LEU A 98 -1.25 0.04 -17.07
N LYS A 99 -1.29 -1.24 -17.44
CA LYS A 99 -2.20 -1.73 -18.47
C LYS A 99 -2.93 -2.97 -17.98
N PRO A 100 -4.25 -2.90 -17.86
CA PRO A 100 -5.08 -1.71 -18.02
C PRO A 100 -4.87 -0.74 -16.88
N VAL A 101 -5.24 0.52 -17.07
CA VAL A 101 -5.13 1.52 -16.00
C VAL A 101 -6.12 1.17 -14.89
N PRO A 102 -5.69 1.16 -13.62
CA PRO A 102 -6.63 0.91 -12.53
C PRO A 102 -7.78 1.93 -12.53
N PRO A 103 -8.96 1.54 -12.02
CA PRO A 103 -10.19 2.26 -12.33
C PRO A 103 -10.42 3.57 -11.59
N SER A 104 -9.75 3.81 -10.47
CA SER A 104 -10.07 4.97 -9.64
C SER A 104 -8.87 5.88 -9.47
N GLY A 105 -9.13 7.08 -8.96
CA GLY A 105 -8.08 8.04 -8.68
C GLY A 105 -7.96 9.07 -9.77
N GLU A 106 -7.64 10.29 -9.36
CA GLU A 106 -7.55 11.40 -10.29
C GLU A 106 -6.35 12.28 -10.03
N PHE A 107 -5.58 11.95 -9.00
CA PHE A 107 -4.48 12.82 -8.63
C PHE A 107 -3.24 12.45 -9.41
N ARG A 108 -2.89 13.29 -10.37
CA ARG A 108 -1.67 13.12 -11.17
C ARG A 108 -1.62 11.72 -11.76
N ASP A 109 -0.54 10.98 -11.52
CA ASP A 109 -0.35 9.64 -12.07
C ASP A 109 -0.88 8.55 -11.18
N VAL A 110 -1.37 8.86 -9.99
CA VAL A 110 -1.85 7.86 -9.06
C VAL A 110 -3.17 7.28 -9.56
N ARG A 111 -3.26 5.95 -9.58
CA ARG A 111 -4.52 5.26 -9.85
C ARG A 111 -4.69 4.14 -8.85
N SER A 112 -5.91 3.83 -8.53
CA SER A 112 -6.18 2.92 -7.43
C SER A 112 -7.32 1.97 -7.73
N LEU A 113 -7.39 0.95 -6.89
CA LEU A 113 -8.45 -0.05 -6.88
C LEU A 113 -9.00 -0.12 -5.48
N ASP A 114 -10.32 0.00 -5.34
CA ASP A 114 -10.99 -0.17 -4.05
C ASP A 114 -11.54 -1.58 -3.98
N VAL A 115 -11.17 -2.30 -2.92
CA VAL A 115 -11.63 -3.68 -2.72
C VAL A 115 -12.55 -3.71 -1.51
N ARG A 116 -13.79 -4.10 -1.71
CA ARG A 116 -14.79 -4.19 -0.66
C ARG A 116 -14.86 -5.60 -0.11
N GLU A 117 -15.54 -5.76 1.02
CA GLU A 117 -15.62 -7.05 1.67
C GLU A 117 -16.21 -8.14 0.77
N SER A 118 -17.20 -7.78 -0.03
CA SER A 118 -17.86 -8.75 -0.91
C SER A 118 -17.14 -8.97 -2.23
N ASP A 119 -16.08 -8.20 -2.50
CA ASP A 119 -15.37 -8.33 -3.76
C ASP A 119 -14.43 -9.51 -3.71
N LYS A 120 -14.26 -10.16 -4.85
CA LYS A 120 -13.25 -11.19 -5.00
C LYS A 120 -12.01 -10.53 -5.59
N LEU A 121 -10.89 -10.66 -4.90
CA LEU A 121 -9.64 -10.06 -5.36
C LEU A 121 -9.16 -10.79 -6.61
N ASP A 122 -8.98 -10.05 -7.70
CA ASP A 122 -8.42 -10.60 -8.92
C ASP A 122 -6.90 -10.62 -8.79
N GLU A 123 -6.40 -11.74 -8.26
CA GLU A 123 -4.97 -11.84 -7.95
C GLU A 123 -4.11 -11.86 -9.20
N LYS A 124 -4.62 -12.39 -10.29
CA LYS A 124 -3.85 -12.42 -11.53
C LYS A 124 -3.64 -11.03 -12.09
N GLN A 125 -4.70 -10.24 -12.14
CA GLN A 125 -4.60 -8.86 -12.58
C GLN A 125 -3.70 -8.06 -11.65
N LEU A 126 -3.86 -8.27 -10.35
CA LEU A 126 -3.06 -7.55 -9.37
C LEU A 126 -1.58 -7.90 -9.51
N ALA A 127 -1.26 -9.17 -9.72
CA ALA A 127 0.14 -9.57 -9.93
C ALA A 127 0.73 -8.90 -11.17
N THR A 128 -0.05 -8.80 -12.24
CA THR A 128 0.40 -8.14 -13.46
C THR A 128 0.70 -6.67 -13.20
N TRP A 129 -0.19 -5.97 -12.50
CA TRP A 129 0.02 -4.58 -12.15
C TRP A 129 1.26 -4.40 -11.26
N ILE A 130 1.44 -5.30 -10.29
CA ILE A 130 2.60 -5.24 -9.40
C ILE A 130 3.89 -5.36 -10.19
N GLU A 131 3.97 -6.32 -11.11
CA GLU A 131 5.17 -6.50 -11.91
C GLU A 131 5.44 -5.29 -12.80
N GLN A 132 4.41 -4.76 -13.42
CA GLN A 132 4.56 -3.56 -14.24
C GLN A 132 5.04 -2.38 -13.41
N ALA A 133 4.40 -2.16 -12.28
CA ALA A 133 4.72 -1.01 -11.43
C ALA A 133 6.13 -1.08 -10.89
N ALA A 134 6.58 -2.27 -10.52
CA ALA A 134 7.92 -2.46 -9.97
C ALA A 134 9.00 -2.28 -11.03
N SER A 135 8.63 -2.28 -12.30
CA SER A 135 9.57 -2.20 -13.41
C SER A 135 9.80 -0.78 -13.93
N ILE A 136 9.11 0.20 -13.36
CA ILE A 136 9.23 1.60 -13.80
C ILE A 136 9.60 2.47 -12.62
N PRO A 137 10.18 3.66 -12.87
CA PRO A 137 10.48 4.58 -11.77
C PRO A 137 9.20 4.95 -11.02
N GLY A 138 9.25 4.87 -9.71
CA GLY A 138 8.12 5.15 -8.85
C GLY A 138 8.20 6.55 -8.24
N TRP A 139 7.47 6.72 -7.13
CA TRP A 139 7.49 7.97 -6.38
C TRP A 139 8.69 7.94 -5.42
N ASP A 140 9.41 9.04 -5.35
CA ASP A 140 10.64 9.10 -4.57
C ASP A 140 10.41 9.46 -3.10
N GLY A 141 9.17 9.66 -2.71
CA GLY A 141 8.86 10.01 -1.32
C GLY A 141 8.80 11.50 -1.05
N GLY A 142 9.09 12.32 -2.05
CA GLY A 142 8.98 13.76 -1.92
C GLY A 142 7.59 14.25 -2.29
N SER A 143 7.50 15.52 -2.69
CA SER A 143 6.22 16.05 -3.11
C SER A 143 5.73 15.32 -4.36
N PRO A 144 4.44 15.04 -4.45
CA PRO A 144 3.91 14.37 -5.64
C PRO A 144 4.15 15.20 -6.89
N ARG A 145 4.36 14.53 -7.99
CA ARG A 145 4.67 15.18 -9.25
C ARG A 145 3.58 15.04 -10.25
#